data_7582010d4d5834ae485672c1e29ea8a6
#
_entry.id   7582010d4d5834ae485672c1e29ea8a6
#
_cell.length_a   1.000
_cell.length_b   1.000
_cell.length_c   1.000
_cell.angle_alpha   90.00
_cell.angle_beta   90.00
_cell.angle_gamma   90.00
#
_symmetry.space_group_name_H-M   'P 1'
#
loop_
_entity.id
_entity.type
_entity.pdbx_description
1 polymer ?
#
loop_
_entity_poly.entity_id
_entity_poly.type
_entity_poly.pdbx_seq_one_letter_code
_entity_poly.pdbx_strand_id
1 'polypeptide(L)'
;RLWLNDGSCVRLRPEHTNHVWSYDFVEDRTHDGRKYRMLNIIDEFSRECLAIRINRKLKATDVIDALSDLFILRGVPTHIRSDNGPEFIAQNLRDWLAALGAKTAYIMPGSPWENGYCESFNSKLRDELLNGEIFYTLNEAKIVIEGWRRHYNTIRPHSSLRYHPPAPEVLQWPAAQPQPASPATPALATNQIVN
;
A
#
# COMPACT_ATOMS: atom_id res chain seq x y z
N ARG A 1 23.16 -25.27 -11.86
CA ARG A 1 23.00 -24.67 -10.49
C ARG A 1 24.35 -24.16 -10.04
N LEU A 2 24.65 -22.91 -10.33
CA LEU A 2 25.81 -22.22 -9.76
C LEU A 2 25.29 -21.42 -8.56
N TRP A 3 25.41 -22.00 -7.37
CA TRP A 3 25.33 -21.27 -6.13
C TRP A 3 26.73 -20.76 -5.84
N LEU A 4 26.96 -19.48 -6.05
CA LEU A 4 28.18 -18.83 -5.58
C LEU A 4 28.02 -18.62 -4.07
N ASN A 5 28.82 -19.34 -3.29
CA ASN A 5 28.86 -19.23 -1.82
C ASN A 5 29.71 -18.03 -1.35
N ASP A 6 29.79 -16.97 -2.15
CA ASP A 6 30.63 -15.81 -1.91
C ASP A 6 29.95 -14.68 -1.12
N GLY A 7 28.73 -14.88 -0.62
CA GLY A 7 27.98 -13.89 0.13
C GLY A 7 27.47 -12.72 -0.71
N SER A 8 27.67 -12.71 -2.04
CA SER A 8 27.33 -11.62 -2.94
C SER A 8 25.83 -11.42 -3.17
N CYS A 9 24.99 -12.35 -2.71
CA CYS A 9 23.53 -12.27 -2.81
C CYS A 9 22.84 -12.37 -1.45
N VAL A 10 23.17 -11.49 -0.53
CA VAL A 10 22.38 -11.34 0.70
C VAL A 10 21.08 -10.65 0.32
N ARG A 11 20.03 -11.46 0.08
CA ARG A 11 18.68 -10.94 -0.13
C ARG A 11 18.24 -10.17 1.11
N LEU A 12 17.97 -8.88 0.95
CA LEU A 12 17.35 -8.09 2.00
C LEU A 12 15.96 -8.68 2.30
N ARG A 13 15.82 -9.29 3.48
CA ARG A 13 14.54 -9.84 3.94
C ARG A 13 13.85 -8.82 4.84
N PRO A 14 12.54 -8.60 4.68
CA PRO A 14 11.81 -7.75 5.61
C PRO A 14 11.73 -8.42 6.99
N GLU A 15 12.03 -7.67 8.05
CA GLU A 15 12.05 -8.16 9.43
C GLU A 15 10.88 -7.63 10.28
N HIS A 16 10.34 -6.48 9.90
CA HIS A 16 9.21 -5.83 10.57
C HIS A 16 8.44 -4.94 9.58
N THR A 17 7.26 -4.49 9.97
CA THR A 17 6.47 -3.51 9.21
C THR A 17 7.27 -2.23 8.99
N ASN A 18 7.16 -1.64 7.80
CA ASN A 18 7.94 -0.47 7.37
C ASN A 18 9.46 -0.70 7.27
N HIS A 19 9.91 -1.96 7.23
CA HIS A 19 11.32 -2.25 6.96
C HIS A 19 11.65 -2.09 5.47
N VAL A 20 10.90 -2.77 4.61
CA VAL A 20 11.08 -2.73 3.17
C VAL A 20 9.75 -2.51 2.49
N TRP A 21 9.63 -1.41 1.75
CA TRP A 21 8.53 -1.22 0.81
C TRP A 21 9.02 -1.52 -0.59
N SER A 22 8.23 -2.24 -1.35
CA SER A 22 8.49 -2.44 -2.78
C SER A 22 7.37 -1.84 -3.60
N TYR A 23 7.72 -1.38 -4.79
CA TYR A 23 6.76 -0.86 -5.74
C TYR A 23 7.08 -1.28 -7.17
N ASP A 24 6.03 -1.31 -7.98
CA ASP A 24 6.09 -1.71 -9.38
C ASP A 24 4.95 -1.09 -10.16
N PHE A 25 5.11 -1.04 -11.50
CA PHE A 25 4.09 -0.56 -12.41
C PHE A 25 3.39 -1.71 -13.12
N VAL A 26 2.06 -1.63 -13.15
CA VAL A 26 1.20 -2.50 -13.96
C VAL A 26 0.48 -1.65 -14.99
N GLU A 27 0.40 -2.12 -16.23
CA GLU A 27 -0.38 -1.48 -17.30
C GLU A 27 -1.63 -2.28 -17.61
N ASP A 28 -2.71 -1.55 -17.91
CA ASP A 28 -3.94 -2.11 -18.44
C ASP A 28 -4.64 -1.10 -19.37
N ARG A 29 -5.81 -1.44 -19.88
CA ARG A 29 -6.56 -0.60 -20.84
C ARG A 29 -8.02 -0.49 -20.45
N THR A 30 -8.60 0.68 -20.70
CA THR A 30 -10.05 0.87 -20.71
C THR A 30 -10.65 0.29 -21.98
N HIS A 31 -11.98 0.04 -21.98
CA HIS A 31 -12.72 -0.55 -23.11
C HIS A 31 -12.44 0.12 -24.46
N ASP A 32 -12.20 1.42 -24.45
CA ASP A 32 -11.83 2.21 -25.63
C ASP A 32 -10.38 1.98 -26.12
N GLY A 33 -9.65 1.02 -25.52
CA GLY A 33 -8.28 0.66 -25.87
C GLY A 33 -7.21 1.60 -25.31
N ARG A 34 -7.58 2.66 -24.57
CA ARG A 34 -6.63 3.63 -24.03
C ARG A 34 -5.94 3.04 -22.81
N LYS A 35 -4.62 3.00 -22.84
CA LYS A 35 -3.79 2.52 -21.73
C LYS A 35 -3.92 3.38 -20.48
N TYR A 36 -3.76 2.74 -19.31
CA TYR A 36 -3.49 3.38 -18.04
C TYR A 36 -2.43 2.59 -17.28
N ARG A 37 -1.79 3.24 -16.34
CA ARG A 37 -0.76 2.63 -15.48
C ARG A 37 -1.21 2.68 -14.03
N MET A 38 -0.81 1.68 -13.29
CA MET A 38 -1.01 1.55 -11.85
C MET A 38 0.37 1.48 -11.20
N LEU A 39 0.65 2.37 -10.25
CA LEU A 39 1.78 2.27 -9.35
C LEU A 39 1.31 1.54 -8.10
N ASN A 40 1.78 0.32 -7.90
CA ASN A 40 1.48 -0.51 -6.74
C ASN A 40 2.61 -0.38 -5.72
N ILE A 41 2.29 -0.06 -4.46
CA ILE A 41 3.26 0.06 -3.37
C ILE A 41 2.83 -0.90 -2.27
N ILE A 42 3.72 -1.80 -1.86
CA ILE A 42 3.45 -2.82 -0.84
C ILE A 42 4.51 -2.80 0.27
N ASP A 43 4.09 -3.11 1.48
CA ASP A 43 4.99 -3.47 2.57
C ASP A 43 5.32 -4.96 2.47
N GLU A 44 6.59 -5.29 2.30
CA GLU A 44 7.01 -6.67 2.07
C GLU A 44 6.87 -7.56 3.30
N PHE A 45 6.87 -6.99 4.51
CA PHE A 45 6.70 -7.76 5.73
C PHE A 45 5.24 -8.11 5.97
N SER A 46 4.38 -7.11 6.06
CA SER A 46 2.95 -7.28 6.33
C SER A 46 2.15 -7.80 5.12
N ARG A 47 2.69 -7.69 3.90
CA ARG A 47 1.99 -7.93 2.62
C ARG A 47 0.89 -6.92 2.32
N GLU A 48 0.78 -5.88 3.10
CA GLU A 48 -0.21 -4.83 2.91
C GLU A 48 0.05 -4.06 1.61
N CYS A 49 -0.98 -3.88 0.80
CA CYS A 49 -0.95 -2.96 -0.32
C CYS A 49 -1.20 -1.54 0.20
N LEU A 50 -0.12 -0.76 0.34
CA LEU A 50 -0.15 0.59 0.91
C LEU A 50 -0.89 1.57 0.00
N ALA A 51 -0.65 1.49 -1.31
CA ALA A 51 -1.32 2.32 -2.31
C ALA A 51 -1.36 1.65 -3.69
N ILE A 52 -2.40 1.99 -4.47
CA ILE A 52 -2.46 1.81 -5.91
C ILE A 52 -2.80 3.17 -6.52
N ARG A 53 -1.82 3.84 -7.15
CA ARG A 53 -2.03 5.10 -7.85
C ARG A 53 -2.28 4.83 -9.32
N ILE A 54 -3.38 5.36 -9.86
CA ILE A 54 -3.84 5.06 -11.23
C ILE A 54 -3.92 6.35 -12.02
N ASN A 55 -3.25 6.37 -13.17
CA ASN A 55 -3.35 7.47 -14.13
C ASN A 55 -3.03 7.00 -15.56
N ARG A 56 -3.41 7.81 -16.57
CA ARG A 56 -3.04 7.55 -17.97
C ARG A 56 -1.52 7.57 -18.19
N LYS A 57 -0.83 8.44 -17.47
CA LYS A 57 0.63 8.52 -17.44
C LYS A 57 1.07 8.69 -15.99
N LEU A 58 2.09 7.94 -15.61
CA LEU A 58 2.75 8.07 -14.31
C LEU A 58 4.24 8.32 -14.55
N LYS A 59 4.78 9.34 -13.92
CA LYS A 59 6.17 9.78 -13.99
C LYS A 59 6.83 9.64 -12.62
N ALA A 60 8.13 9.92 -12.55
CA ALA A 60 8.88 9.93 -11.28
C ALA A 60 8.26 10.88 -10.23
N THR A 61 7.70 12.01 -10.65
CA THR A 61 7.00 12.96 -9.75
C THR A 61 5.77 12.32 -9.11
N ASP A 62 5.00 11.54 -9.87
CA ASP A 62 3.83 10.83 -9.33
C ASP A 62 4.23 9.77 -8.29
N VAL A 63 5.42 9.15 -8.45
CA VAL A 63 5.98 8.23 -7.45
C VAL A 63 6.36 8.98 -6.19
N ILE A 64 7.04 10.12 -6.31
CA ILE A 64 7.41 10.99 -5.18
C ILE A 64 6.16 11.42 -4.42
N ASP A 65 5.12 11.87 -5.12
CA ASP A 65 3.85 12.31 -4.50
C ASP A 65 3.19 11.16 -3.73
N ALA A 66 3.11 9.95 -4.35
CA ALA A 66 2.53 8.79 -3.70
C ALA A 66 3.32 8.35 -2.45
N LEU A 67 4.65 8.35 -2.54
CA LEU A 67 5.51 8.01 -1.40
C LEU A 67 5.44 9.09 -0.32
N SER A 68 5.37 10.38 -0.69
CA SER A 68 5.23 11.49 0.28
C SER A 68 3.98 11.35 1.12
N ASP A 69 2.84 11.07 0.48
CA ASP A 69 1.57 10.82 1.18
C ASP A 69 1.71 9.66 2.18
N LEU A 70 2.34 8.56 1.74
CA LEU A 70 2.55 7.38 2.58
C LEU A 70 3.53 7.65 3.73
N PHE A 71 4.58 8.43 3.50
CA PHE A 71 5.55 8.78 4.56
C PHE A 71 4.91 9.63 5.66
N ILE A 72 3.97 10.51 5.29
CA ILE A 72 3.19 11.29 6.27
C ILE A 72 2.29 10.36 7.10
N LEU A 73 1.67 9.36 6.47
CA LEU A 73 0.70 8.47 7.13
C LEU A 73 1.35 7.34 7.94
N ARG A 74 2.48 6.80 7.47
CA ARG A 74 3.09 5.56 7.98
C ARG A 74 4.53 5.73 8.47
N GLY A 75 5.13 6.89 8.23
CA GLY A 75 6.57 7.10 8.41
C GLY A 75 7.39 6.60 7.23
N VAL A 76 8.67 6.95 7.23
CA VAL A 76 9.63 6.59 6.18
C VAL A 76 10.11 5.17 6.40
N PRO A 77 10.03 4.26 5.42
CA PRO A 77 10.56 2.91 5.56
C PRO A 77 12.10 2.93 5.55
N THR A 78 12.72 1.89 6.11
CA THR A 78 14.19 1.78 6.09
C THR A 78 14.70 1.61 4.66
N HIS A 79 13.98 0.84 3.83
CA HIS A 79 14.38 0.55 2.46
C HIS A 79 13.20 0.68 1.51
N ILE A 80 13.51 1.16 0.29
CA ILE A 80 12.57 1.12 -0.85
C ILE A 80 13.20 0.29 -1.95
N ARG A 81 12.46 -0.71 -2.41
CA ARG A 81 12.85 -1.62 -3.49
C ARG A 81 12.02 -1.34 -4.74
N SER A 82 12.69 -1.29 -5.87
CA SER A 82 12.05 -1.18 -7.18
C SER A 82 12.86 -1.92 -8.23
N ASP A 83 12.25 -2.25 -9.35
CA ASP A 83 12.98 -2.61 -10.54
C ASP A 83 13.79 -1.39 -11.06
N ASN A 84 14.72 -1.66 -12.00
CA ASN A 84 15.54 -0.61 -12.60
C ASN A 84 14.80 0.08 -13.77
N GLY A 85 13.49 0.25 -13.69
CA GLY A 85 12.73 0.98 -14.69
C GLY A 85 13.21 2.44 -14.86
N PRO A 86 13.01 3.03 -16.05
CA PRO A 86 13.49 4.40 -16.34
C PRO A 86 12.91 5.45 -15.40
N GLU A 87 11.73 5.22 -14.83
CA GLU A 87 11.08 6.09 -13.85
C GLU A 87 11.81 6.10 -12.50
N PHE A 88 12.55 5.03 -12.18
CA PHE A 88 13.25 4.83 -10.92
C PHE A 88 14.72 5.23 -10.97
N ILE A 89 15.26 5.29 -12.18
CA ILE A 89 16.62 5.81 -12.42
C ILE A 89 16.63 7.33 -12.33
N ALA A 90 15.46 7.98 -12.26
CA ALA A 90 15.39 9.42 -12.14
C ALA A 90 16.18 9.89 -10.91
N GLN A 91 17.26 10.65 -11.17
CA GLN A 91 18.15 11.16 -10.13
C GLN A 91 17.37 11.88 -9.03
N ASN A 92 16.34 12.63 -9.40
CA ASN A 92 15.48 13.37 -8.48
C ASN A 92 14.81 12.48 -7.43
N LEU A 93 14.35 11.27 -7.81
CA LEU A 93 13.73 10.33 -6.85
C LEU A 93 14.77 9.79 -5.88
N ARG A 94 15.97 9.46 -6.36
CA ARG A 94 17.05 8.96 -5.51
C ARG A 94 17.51 10.01 -4.51
N ASP A 95 17.73 11.24 -4.99
CA ASP A 95 18.20 12.35 -4.16
C ASP A 95 17.17 12.69 -3.08
N TRP A 96 15.89 12.65 -3.46
CA TRP A 96 14.78 12.86 -2.53
C TRP A 96 14.69 11.76 -1.45
N LEU A 97 14.80 10.47 -1.84
CA LEU A 97 14.80 9.35 -0.90
C LEU A 97 16.01 9.42 0.04
N ALA A 98 17.20 9.73 -0.49
CA ALA A 98 18.43 9.87 0.30
C ALA A 98 18.30 11.01 1.33
N ALA A 99 17.72 12.15 0.94
CA ALA A 99 17.47 13.29 1.83
C ALA A 99 16.53 12.94 3.00
N LEU A 100 15.62 11.97 2.81
CA LEU A 100 14.70 11.49 3.84
C LEU A 100 15.25 10.31 4.66
N GLY A 101 16.48 9.86 4.38
CA GLY A 101 17.11 8.74 5.07
C GLY A 101 16.64 7.35 4.65
N ALA A 102 15.78 7.25 3.63
CA ALA A 102 15.38 5.98 3.06
C ALA A 102 16.51 5.41 2.17
N LYS A 103 16.86 4.14 2.40
CA LYS A 103 17.86 3.45 1.58
C LYS A 103 17.19 2.84 0.36
N THR A 104 17.74 3.07 -0.81
CA THR A 104 17.26 2.45 -2.05
C THR A 104 17.90 1.06 -2.20
N ALA A 105 17.04 0.03 -2.24
CA ALA A 105 17.44 -1.35 -2.54
C ALA A 105 17.13 -1.63 -4.02
N TYR A 106 18.13 -1.51 -4.88
CA TYR A 106 17.97 -1.83 -6.30
C TYR A 106 18.01 -3.34 -6.51
N ILE A 107 17.12 -3.82 -7.37
CA ILE A 107 17.18 -5.19 -7.87
C ILE A 107 18.36 -5.28 -8.82
N MET A 108 19.28 -6.19 -8.54
CA MET A 108 20.42 -6.40 -9.43
C MET A 108 19.94 -6.93 -10.79
N PRO A 109 20.53 -6.44 -11.91
CA PRO A 109 20.25 -7.01 -13.21
C PRO A 109 20.44 -8.54 -13.19
N GLY A 110 19.41 -9.29 -13.60
CA GLY A 110 19.42 -10.75 -13.56
C GLY A 110 18.92 -11.40 -12.26
N SER A 111 18.39 -10.61 -11.32
CA SER A 111 17.81 -11.10 -10.06
C SER A 111 16.32 -10.77 -9.93
N PRO A 112 15.46 -11.17 -10.89
CA PRO A 112 14.03 -10.83 -10.86
C PRO A 112 13.32 -11.34 -9.59
N TRP A 113 13.81 -12.43 -8.99
CA TRP A 113 13.26 -12.97 -7.72
C TRP A 113 13.35 -12.01 -6.54
N GLU A 114 14.12 -10.93 -6.62
CA GLU A 114 14.19 -9.93 -5.57
C GLU A 114 12.91 -9.09 -5.47
N ASN A 115 12.17 -8.93 -6.58
CA ASN A 115 10.86 -8.24 -6.59
C ASN A 115 9.66 -9.20 -6.43
N GLY A 116 9.89 -10.43 -6.01
CA GLY A 116 8.86 -11.47 -5.95
C GLY A 116 7.62 -11.12 -5.13
N TYR A 117 7.69 -10.14 -4.23
CA TYR A 117 6.54 -9.66 -3.47
C TYR A 117 5.60 -8.81 -4.33
N CYS A 118 6.14 -7.84 -5.08
CA CYS A 118 5.35 -7.06 -6.02
C CYS A 118 4.83 -7.92 -7.17
N GLU A 119 5.65 -8.83 -7.72
CA GLU A 119 5.22 -9.74 -8.78
C GLU A 119 4.06 -10.63 -8.32
N SER A 120 4.15 -11.21 -7.12
CA SER A 120 3.07 -12.01 -6.53
C SER A 120 1.82 -11.19 -6.29
N PHE A 121 1.95 -9.94 -5.85
CA PHE A 121 0.82 -9.03 -5.69
C PHE A 121 0.18 -8.69 -7.05
N ASN A 122 0.99 -8.32 -8.02
CA ASN A 122 0.53 -7.97 -9.37
C ASN A 122 -0.18 -9.13 -10.07
N SER A 123 0.31 -10.38 -9.89
CA SER A 123 -0.37 -11.57 -10.39
C SER A 123 -1.77 -11.70 -9.78
N LYS A 124 -1.90 -11.54 -8.46
CA LYS A 124 -3.21 -11.60 -7.80
C LYS A 124 -4.16 -10.50 -8.26
N LEU A 125 -3.66 -9.26 -8.41
CA LEU A 125 -4.45 -8.16 -8.94
C LEU A 125 -4.97 -8.47 -10.35
N ARG A 126 -4.13 -9.06 -11.20
CA ARG A 126 -4.55 -9.49 -12.54
C ARG A 126 -5.56 -10.62 -12.50
N ASP A 127 -5.27 -11.69 -11.79
CA ASP A 127 -6.07 -12.90 -11.79
C ASP A 127 -7.42 -12.71 -11.10
N GLU A 128 -7.48 -11.92 -10.04
CA GLU A 128 -8.66 -11.73 -9.21
C GLU A 128 -9.53 -10.56 -9.67
N LEU A 129 -8.97 -9.61 -10.45
CA LEU A 129 -9.70 -8.42 -10.86
C LEU A 129 -9.51 -8.09 -12.35
N LEU A 130 -8.30 -7.72 -12.78
CA LEU A 130 -8.09 -7.09 -14.08
C LEU A 130 -8.47 -8.01 -15.26
N ASN A 131 -8.25 -9.32 -15.16
CA ASN A 131 -8.59 -10.28 -16.21
C ASN A 131 -10.09 -10.54 -16.31
N GLY A 132 -10.85 -10.23 -15.26
CA GLY A 132 -12.31 -10.46 -15.21
C GLY A 132 -13.15 -9.21 -15.47
N GLU A 133 -12.56 -8.01 -15.40
CA GLU A 133 -13.30 -6.75 -15.46
C GLU A 133 -13.00 -5.96 -16.73
N ILE A 134 -14.01 -5.25 -17.22
CA ILE A 134 -13.90 -4.32 -18.36
C ILE A 134 -14.23 -2.93 -17.84
N PHE A 135 -13.23 -2.06 -17.77
CA PHE A 135 -13.42 -0.68 -17.32
C PHE A 135 -13.73 0.24 -18.50
N TYR A 136 -14.89 0.90 -18.48
CA TYR A 136 -15.28 1.86 -19.51
C TYR A 136 -14.62 3.22 -19.30
N THR A 137 -14.34 3.61 -18.07
CA THR A 137 -13.69 4.87 -17.73
C THR A 137 -12.53 4.67 -16.78
N LEU A 138 -11.58 5.62 -16.78
CA LEU A 138 -10.47 5.62 -15.81
C LEU A 138 -10.96 5.81 -14.38
N ASN A 139 -12.05 6.56 -14.19
CA ASN A 139 -12.62 6.80 -12.86
C ASN A 139 -13.25 5.52 -12.29
N GLU A 140 -13.94 4.77 -13.12
CA GLU A 140 -14.48 3.44 -12.77
C GLU A 140 -13.34 2.51 -12.34
N ALA A 141 -12.27 2.41 -13.15
CA ALA A 141 -11.08 1.62 -12.80
C ALA A 141 -10.52 2.03 -11.43
N LYS A 142 -10.41 3.34 -11.15
CA LYS A 142 -9.93 3.82 -9.84
C LYS A 142 -10.80 3.36 -8.68
N ILE A 143 -12.11 3.44 -8.82
CA ILE A 143 -13.07 3.07 -7.76
C ILE A 143 -13.04 1.56 -7.50
N VAL A 144 -13.10 0.75 -8.55
CA VAL A 144 -13.17 -0.70 -8.43
C VAL A 144 -11.84 -1.27 -7.92
N ILE A 145 -10.71 -0.80 -8.45
CA ILE A 145 -9.38 -1.26 -8.01
C ILE A 145 -9.12 -0.84 -6.56
N GLU A 146 -9.53 0.36 -6.12
CA GLU A 146 -9.42 0.75 -4.71
C GLU A 146 -10.31 -0.12 -3.82
N GLY A 147 -11.51 -0.49 -4.25
CA GLY A 147 -12.38 -1.45 -3.56
C GLY A 147 -11.70 -2.81 -3.39
N TRP A 148 -11.07 -3.32 -4.47
CA TRP A 148 -10.30 -4.55 -4.42
C TRP A 148 -9.09 -4.45 -3.47
N ARG A 149 -8.34 -3.32 -3.50
CA ARG A 149 -7.21 -3.10 -2.58
C ARG A 149 -7.64 -3.17 -1.11
N ARG A 150 -8.78 -2.57 -0.77
CA ARG A 150 -9.34 -2.63 0.59
C ARG A 150 -9.71 -4.07 0.96
N HIS A 151 -10.40 -4.79 0.07
CA HIS A 151 -10.73 -6.21 0.28
C HIS A 151 -9.46 -7.06 0.45
N TYR A 152 -8.46 -6.84 -0.39
CA TYR A 152 -7.16 -7.50 -0.32
C TYR A 152 -6.50 -7.33 1.05
N ASN A 153 -6.52 -6.12 1.59
CA ASN A 153 -5.87 -5.79 2.85
C ASN A 153 -6.66 -6.26 4.07
N THR A 154 -8.00 -6.26 4.03
CA THR A 154 -8.82 -6.38 5.26
C THR A 154 -9.63 -7.67 5.34
N ILE A 155 -9.89 -8.32 4.23
CA ILE A 155 -10.80 -9.47 4.15
C ILE A 155 -10.10 -10.70 3.56
N ARG A 156 -9.34 -10.50 2.46
CA ARG A 156 -8.74 -11.60 1.70
C ARG A 156 -7.76 -12.40 2.56
N PRO A 157 -7.93 -13.74 2.69
CA PRO A 157 -6.98 -14.57 3.42
C PRO A 157 -5.66 -14.73 2.65
N HIS A 158 -4.53 -14.65 3.36
CA HIS A 158 -3.20 -14.82 2.81
C HIS A 158 -2.49 -16.03 3.42
N SER A 159 -2.12 -17.01 2.62
CA SER A 159 -1.46 -18.23 3.08
C SER A 159 -0.15 -17.94 3.82
N SER A 160 0.63 -16.95 3.34
CA SER A 160 1.87 -16.51 3.98
C SER A 160 1.67 -15.83 5.35
N LEU A 161 0.44 -15.43 5.67
CA LEU A 161 0.04 -14.80 6.93
C LEU A 161 -0.89 -15.70 7.75
N ARG A 162 -0.76 -17.02 7.62
CA ARG A 162 -1.61 -18.01 8.30
C ARG A 162 -3.10 -17.77 8.02
N TYR A 163 -3.43 -17.40 6.79
CA TYR A 163 -4.78 -17.06 6.32
C TYR A 163 -5.42 -15.82 6.97
N HIS A 164 -4.63 -14.99 7.66
CA HIS A 164 -5.09 -13.66 8.07
C HIS A 164 -4.90 -12.64 6.95
N PRO A 165 -5.75 -11.59 6.89
CA PRO A 165 -5.54 -10.48 5.98
C PRO A 165 -4.35 -9.61 6.44
N PRO A 166 -3.70 -8.85 5.52
CA PRO A 166 -2.50 -8.06 5.83
C PRO A 166 -2.68 -6.95 6.85
N ALA A 167 -3.85 -6.32 6.89
CA ALA A 167 -4.13 -5.18 7.74
C ALA A 167 -5.44 -5.36 8.55
N PRO A 168 -5.60 -6.44 9.34
CA PRO A 168 -6.85 -6.68 10.05
C PRO A 168 -7.12 -5.66 11.16
N GLU A 169 -6.09 -4.99 11.68
CA GLU A 169 -6.18 -4.20 12.92
C GLU A 169 -6.13 -2.69 12.69
N VAL A 170 -5.64 -2.21 11.55
CA VAL A 170 -5.44 -0.78 11.28
C VAL A 170 -6.76 -0.02 11.10
N LEU A 171 -7.88 -0.73 10.93
CA LEU A 171 -9.22 -0.15 10.74
C LEU A 171 -10.16 -0.35 11.92
N GLN A 172 -9.72 -0.92 13.03
CA GLN A 172 -10.48 -0.81 14.27
C GLN A 172 -10.26 0.61 14.83
N TRP A 173 -11.07 1.54 14.32
CA TRP A 173 -11.30 2.80 15.02
C TRP A 173 -11.65 2.43 16.47
N PRO A 174 -10.98 2.98 17.49
CA PRO A 174 -11.35 2.69 18.87
C PRO A 174 -12.84 2.99 19.02
N ALA A 175 -13.62 1.97 19.44
CA ALA A 175 -15.02 2.14 19.69
C ALA A 175 -15.17 3.39 20.57
N ALA A 176 -15.99 4.35 20.14
CA ALA A 176 -16.23 5.56 20.89
C ALA A 176 -16.55 5.15 22.33
N GLN A 177 -15.70 5.55 23.26
CA GLN A 177 -15.97 5.28 24.68
C GLN A 177 -17.35 5.86 24.97
N PRO A 178 -18.26 5.09 25.62
CA PRO A 178 -19.54 5.63 26.01
C PRO A 178 -19.28 6.88 26.83
N GLN A 179 -19.79 8.00 26.39
CA GLN A 179 -19.70 9.25 27.15
C GLN A 179 -20.27 9.00 28.54
N PRO A 180 -19.59 9.39 29.62
CA PRO A 180 -20.17 9.30 30.95
C PRO A 180 -21.49 10.05 30.94
N ALA A 181 -22.54 9.39 31.40
CA ALA A 181 -23.88 9.98 31.48
C ALA A 181 -23.80 11.35 32.17
N SER A 182 -24.32 12.37 31.52
CA SER A 182 -24.42 13.71 32.11
C SER A 182 -25.12 13.60 33.46
N PRO A 183 -24.61 14.27 34.51
CA PRO A 183 -25.25 14.25 35.82
C PRO A 183 -26.69 14.78 35.70
N ALA A 184 -27.64 13.98 36.21
CA ALA A 184 -29.04 14.32 36.21
C ALA A 184 -29.25 15.68 36.90
N THR A 185 -29.90 16.60 36.22
CA THR A 185 -30.30 17.90 36.77
C THR A 185 -31.19 17.67 37.99
N PRO A 186 -30.89 18.24 39.17
CA PRO A 186 -31.77 18.04 40.34
C PRO A 186 -33.15 18.67 40.09
N ALA A 187 -34.18 17.91 40.32
CA ALA A 187 -35.54 18.38 40.24
C ALA A 187 -35.77 19.55 41.22
N LEU A 188 -36.23 20.68 40.69
CA LEU A 188 -36.69 21.83 41.51
C LEU A 188 -37.83 21.37 42.42
N ALA A 189 -37.58 21.45 43.73
CA ALA A 189 -38.61 21.24 44.73
C ALA A 189 -39.66 22.31 44.60
N THR A 190 -40.89 21.90 44.26
CA THR A 190 -42.05 22.78 44.23
C THR A 190 -42.48 23.03 45.68
N ASN A 191 -42.23 24.21 46.22
CA ASN A 191 -42.79 24.69 47.50
C ASN A 191 -44.30 24.88 47.30
N GLN A 192 -45.09 24.01 47.89
CA GLN A 192 -46.50 24.25 48.14
C GLN A 192 -46.62 25.24 49.32
N ILE A 193 -47.10 26.41 49.05
CA ILE A 193 -47.58 27.35 50.06
C ILE A 193 -49.01 26.96 50.35
N VAL A 194 -49.25 26.51 51.60
CA VAL A 194 -50.57 26.31 52.15
C VAL A 194 -51.00 27.59 52.82
N ASN A 195 -52.16 28.12 52.41
CA ASN A 195 -53.04 28.97 53.17
C ASN A 195 -54.42 28.40 53.17
#